data_6642be7d9dd7c5a8fa339775d1c5da4f
#
_entry.id   6642be7d9dd7c5a8fa339775d1c5da4f
#
_cell.length_a   1.000
_cell.length_b   1.000
_cell.length_c   1.000
_cell.angle_alpha   90.00
_cell.angle_beta   90.00
_cell.angle_gamma   90.00
#
_symmetry.space_group_name_H-M   'P 1'
#
loop_
_entity.id
_entity.type
_entity.pdbx_description
1 polymer ?
#
loop_
_entity_poly.entity_id
_entity_poly.type
_entity_poly.pdbx_seq_one_letter_code
_entity_poly.pdbx_strand_id
1 'polypeptide(L)'
;RNTANFNITPFIKKGKNTLAVEVYRSSDGSFLEAQDMFRLSGIFRTVALYSTPKVQIRNLQVFPDLENNYKDGKISVKAEVRNYDKKAAKEYSISYSVFENKLYSDENGPVGGVAATVSVLPTASGAITEAGPAELRISNPKKWSAEQPYRYTLVARLMDKKGKVIETVSTYFGFAKVEVKDTKAEEDEFGLAGRYYYVNGKTVKLKGVNRHETNPEVGKAITREQMKAEIMLMKKANINHVRNSHYNDDPYWYYLCNKYGIYLEDEANIESHQYYYGAASLSHPKEWEAAHIARVLEMVYANINNPSIVIWSLGNEAGPGKNFVTAYNALKEVDKTRPVQYERNNDIVDIGSNQYPSIAWVNGAVKGKYNIKYPFHISEYAHSMGNACGNLIDYWNAMESTNFFMGGAIWDWVDQSMYNYTKEGRKYLAYGGDFGDTPNDGQFVMNGIVFGDLEPKPQYYEVKKVYQHIGTSAKDLMKGSIEIFNKYYFKDLADYELRWSLYENGKEVKQGLLQLPFIGPRQKASLKLPLSTGNLKAASEYFIKVQYLLKKDQPWAAKGYVQAEEQLKLKDAE
;
A
#
# COMPACT_ATOMS: atom_id res chain seq x y z
N ARG A 1 -11.47 6.92 14.53
CA ARG A 1 -10.59 7.37 13.44
C ARG A 1 -11.30 7.50 12.09
N ASN A 2 -12.52 7.00 11.98
CA ASN A 2 -13.34 7.12 10.77
C ASN A 2 -13.93 8.53 10.65
N THR A 3 -14.31 8.92 9.42
CA THR A 3 -14.89 10.23 9.15
C THR A 3 -16.29 10.35 9.76
N ALA A 4 -16.56 11.41 10.53
CA ALA A 4 -17.88 11.73 11.02
C ALA A 4 -18.51 12.86 10.21
N ASN A 5 -19.73 12.67 9.69
CA ASN A 5 -20.46 13.64 8.89
C ASN A 5 -21.75 14.07 9.59
N PHE A 6 -21.92 15.38 9.74
CA PHE A 6 -23.09 15.96 10.40
C PHE A 6 -23.82 16.92 9.46
N ASN A 7 -25.14 16.75 9.33
CA ASN A 7 -25.97 17.71 8.63
C ASN A 7 -26.33 18.87 9.58
N ILE A 8 -25.65 19.98 9.40
CA ILE A 8 -25.87 21.18 10.22
C ILE A 8 -26.88 22.18 9.60
N THR A 9 -27.46 21.89 8.44
CA THR A 9 -28.39 22.77 7.74
C THR A 9 -29.53 23.30 8.62
N PRO A 10 -30.16 22.50 9.53
CA PRO A 10 -31.23 22.99 10.40
C PRO A 10 -30.77 24.02 11.46
N PHE A 11 -29.47 24.10 11.72
CA PHE A 11 -28.91 24.90 12.84
C PHE A 11 -28.25 26.19 12.36
N ILE A 12 -27.91 26.31 11.07
CA ILE A 12 -27.22 27.48 10.54
C ILE A 12 -28.17 28.66 10.32
N LYS A 13 -27.67 29.87 10.55
CA LYS A 13 -28.37 31.13 10.32
C LYS A 13 -27.53 32.07 9.45
N LYS A 14 -28.18 33.08 8.86
CA LYS A 14 -27.47 34.13 8.12
C LYS A 14 -26.53 34.92 9.05
N GLY A 15 -25.28 35.12 8.60
CA GLY A 15 -24.25 35.82 9.36
C GLY A 15 -23.37 34.88 10.18
N LYS A 16 -22.87 35.33 11.31
CA LYS A 16 -21.91 34.58 12.14
C LYS A 16 -22.56 33.35 12.79
N ASN A 17 -21.94 32.21 12.65
CA ASN A 17 -22.27 30.96 13.33
C ASN A 17 -21.04 30.48 14.10
N THR A 18 -21.28 29.76 15.19
CA THR A 18 -20.24 29.16 16.03
C THR A 18 -20.38 27.63 15.94
N LEU A 19 -19.31 26.95 15.65
CA LEU A 19 -19.22 25.49 15.71
C LEU A 19 -18.39 25.12 16.94
N ALA A 20 -18.93 24.25 17.78
CA ALA A 20 -18.21 23.64 18.89
C ALA A 20 -18.12 22.12 18.65
N VAL A 21 -16.94 21.56 18.88
CA VAL A 21 -16.69 20.12 18.75
C VAL A 21 -16.19 19.62 20.10
N GLU A 22 -16.92 18.66 20.68
CA GLU A 22 -16.52 17.97 21.91
C GLU A 22 -15.85 16.65 21.53
N VAL A 23 -14.64 16.42 22.05
CA VAL A 23 -13.84 15.22 21.80
C VAL A 23 -13.64 14.48 23.10
N TYR A 24 -14.13 13.24 23.15
CA TYR A 24 -13.96 12.37 24.32
C TYR A 24 -12.64 11.61 24.21
N ARG A 25 -11.84 11.63 25.27
CA ARG A 25 -10.59 10.88 25.36
C ARG A 25 -10.82 9.36 25.32
N SER A 26 -11.91 8.91 25.93
CA SER A 26 -12.29 7.50 26.02
C SER A 26 -13.79 7.33 25.76
N SER A 27 -14.15 6.26 25.08
CA SER A 27 -15.53 5.84 24.79
C SER A 27 -15.56 4.32 24.68
N ASP A 28 -16.74 3.72 24.49
CA ASP A 28 -16.84 2.28 24.21
C ASP A 28 -16.00 1.87 22.98
N GLY A 29 -15.89 2.74 21.98
CA GLY A 29 -15.01 2.54 20.82
C GLY A 29 -13.55 2.32 21.17
N SER A 30 -13.08 2.83 22.32
CA SER A 30 -11.69 2.68 22.77
C SER A 30 -11.31 1.21 23.04
N PHE A 31 -12.28 0.34 23.37
CA PHE A 31 -12.02 -1.09 23.58
C PHE A 31 -11.66 -1.84 22.29
N LEU A 32 -12.02 -1.29 21.12
CA LEU A 32 -11.60 -1.79 19.80
C LEU A 32 -10.45 -0.97 19.20
N GLU A 33 -9.81 -0.08 19.96
CA GLU A 33 -8.71 0.78 19.50
C GLU A 33 -7.52 0.69 20.47
N ALA A 34 -7.09 -0.54 20.76
CA ALA A 34 -6.03 -0.86 21.69
C ALA A 34 -4.66 -1.05 21.03
N GLN A 35 -4.41 -0.36 19.93
CA GLN A 35 -3.17 -0.44 19.17
C GLN A 35 -1.95 -0.07 20.02
N ASP A 36 -0.83 -0.74 19.75
CA ASP A 36 0.47 -0.49 20.35
C ASP A 36 1.10 0.78 19.79
N MET A 37 0.69 1.93 20.30
CA MET A 37 1.11 3.24 19.84
C MET A 37 0.92 4.31 20.90
N PHE A 38 1.47 5.50 20.70
CA PHE A 38 1.07 6.68 21.48
C PHE A 38 -0.44 6.94 21.35
N ARG A 39 -1.14 6.99 22.47
CA ARG A 39 -2.59 7.23 22.55
C ARG A 39 -2.88 8.71 22.73
N LEU A 40 -2.72 9.45 21.65
CA LEU A 40 -2.97 10.89 21.61
C LEU A 40 -4.44 11.17 21.27
N SER A 41 -5.10 11.97 22.10
CA SER A 41 -6.47 12.44 21.88
C SER A 41 -6.49 13.78 21.15
N GLY A 42 -7.63 14.13 20.58
CA GLY A 42 -7.86 15.42 19.93
C GLY A 42 -8.33 15.29 18.49
N ILE A 43 -8.35 16.41 17.79
CA ILE A 43 -8.69 16.49 16.36
C ILE A 43 -7.38 16.45 15.58
N PHE A 44 -7.13 15.33 14.90
CA PHE A 44 -5.87 15.09 14.21
C PHE A 44 -6.00 15.04 12.68
N ARG A 45 -7.22 15.19 12.14
CA ARG A 45 -7.49 15.30 10.71
C ARG A 45 -8.34 16.52 10.39
N THR A 46 -8.47 16.83 9.10
CA THR A 46 -9.17 18.00 8.59
C THR A 46 -10.61 18.04 9.04
N VAL A 47 -11.04 19.19 9.61
CA VAL A 47 -12.44 19.55 9.80
C VAL A 47 -12.86 20.42 8.62
N ALA A 48 -13.83 19.94 7.84
CA ALA A 48 -14.29 20.62 6.64
C ALA A 48 -15.77 20.99 6.74
N LEU A 49 -16.11 22.19 6.28
CA LEU A 49 -17.49 22.60 6.02
C LEU A 49 -17.71 22.53 4.50
N TYR A 50 -18.71 21.80 4.05
CA TYR A 50 -19.06 21.72 2.66
C TYR A 50 -20.57 21.90 2.44
N SER A 51 -20.96 22.34 1.27
CA SER A 51 -22.35 22.44 0.87
C SER A 51 -22.58 21.73 -0.45
N THR A 52 -23.76 21.19 -0.60
CA THR A 52 -24.16 20.42 -1.79
C THR A 52 -25.48 20.94 -2.32
N PRO A 53 -25.82 20.68 -3.59
CA PRO A 53 -27.17 20.83 -4.09
C PRO A 53 -28.17 20.01 -3.26
N LYS A 54 -29.45 20.38 -3.31
CA LYS A 54 -30.52 19.63 -2.64
C LYS A 54 -30.68 18.20 -3.19
N VAL A 55 -30.40 18.02 -4.47
CA VAL A 55 -30.26 16.70 -5.09
C VAL A 55 -28.80 16.56 -5.47
N GLN A 56 -28.14 15.55 -4.93
CA GLN A 56 -26.68 15.40 -5.01
C GLN A 56 -26.27 13.95 -5.23
N ILE A 57 -25.12 13.75 -5.82
CA ILE A 57 -24.43 12.45 -5.81
C ILE A 57 -23.80 12.26 -4.43
N ARG A 58 -24.37 11.35 -3.62
CA ARG A 58 -23.90 11.08 -2.27
C ARG A 58 -22.70 10.13 -2.27
N ASN A 59 -22.70 9.15 -3.16
CA ASN A 59 -21.67 8.13 -3.26
C ASN A 59 -21.43 7.79 -4.74
N LEU A 60 -20.17 7.50 -5.08
CA LEU A 60 -19.75 7.13 -6.42
C LEU A 60 -18.75 5.98 -6.30
N GLN A 61 -19.14 4.79 -6.73
CA GLN A 61 -18.32 3.58 -6.69
C GLN A 61 -17.93 3.17 -8.11
N VAL A 62 -16.65 2.93 -8.32
CA VAL A 62 -16.07 2.55 -9.61
C VAL A 62 -15.42 1.17 -9.46
N PHE A 63 -15.88 0.22 -10.27
CA PHE A 63 -15.37 -1.15 -10.30
C PHE A 63 -14.71 -1.40 -11.66
N PRO A 64 -13.41 -1.11 -11.80
CA PRO A 64 -12.67 -1.45 -13.00
C PRO A 64 -12.34 -2.95 -13.02
N ASP A 65 -12.47 -3.55 -14.18
CA ASP A 65 -12.11 -4.96 -14.43
C ASP A 65 -11.34 -5.08 -15.74
N LEU A 66 -10.60 -6.17 -15.91
CA LEU A 66 -9.87 -6.51 -17.13
C LEU A 66 -10.43 -7.80 -17.73
N GLU A 67 -10.81 -7.74 -18.99
CA GLU A 67 -11.35 -8.84 -19.79
C GLU A 67 -10.34 -9.26 -20.88
N ASN A 68 -10.65 -10.30 -21.64
CA ASN A 68 -9.87 -10.77 -22.80
C ASN A 68 -8.37 -10.96 -22.48
N ASN A 69 -8.08 -11.76 -21.45
CA ASN A 69 -6.73 -12.01 -20.94
C ASN A 69 -6.00 -10.71 -20.58
N TYR A 70 -6.64 -9.88 -19.77
CA TYR A 70 -6.17 -8.58 -19.28
C TYR A 70 -5.94 -7.51 -20.36
N LYS A 71 -6.49 -7.70 -21.57
CA LYS A 71 -6.29 -6.79 -22.69
C LYS A 71 -7.24 -5.60 -22.63
N ASP A 72 -8.52 -5.85 -22.42
CA ASP A 72 -9.55 -4.82 -22.49
C ASP A 72 -10.09 -4.46 -21.10
N GLY A 73 -10.47 -3.20 -20.91
CA GLY A 73 -11.00 -2.67 -19.67
C GLY A 73 -12.51 -2.53 -19.69
N LYS A 74 -13.16 -3.01 -18.64
CA LYS A 74 -14.56 -2.79 -18.32
C LYS A 74 -14.64 -1.97 -17.04
N ILE A 75 -15.54 -0.99 -16.98
CA ILE A 75 -15.78 -0.15 -15.80
C ILE A 75 -17.26 -0.23 -15.48
N SER A 76 -17.61 -0.72 -14.30
CA SER A 76 -18.97 -0.66 -13.77
C SER A 76 -19.04 0.47 -12.75
N VAL A 77 -19.97 1.40 -12.92
CA VAL A 77 -20.14 2.57 -12.06
C VAL A 77 -21.50 2.52 -11.39
N LYS A 78 -21.51 2.58 -10.05
CA LYS A 78 -22.73 2.76 -9.25
C LYS A 78 -22.68 4.12 -8.57
N ALA A 79 -23.81 4.82 -8.57
CA ALA A 79 -23.94 6.06 -7.84
C ALA A 79 -25.16 6.00 -6.90
N GLU A 80 -25.05 6.69 -5.77
CA GLU A 80 -26.17 6.95 -4.88
C GLU A 80 -26.54 8.43 -4.97
N VAL A 81 -27.80 8.73 -5.26
CA VAL A 81 -28.34 10.08 -5.28
C VAL A 81 -29.19 10.32 -4.04
N ARG A 82 -28.86 11.35 -3.27
CA ARG A 82 -29.66 11.79 -2.12
C ARG A 82 -30.47 13.00 -2.49
N ASN A 83 -31.75 12.97 -2.12
CA ASN A 83 -32.69 14.06 -2.37
C ASN A 83 -33.07 14.73 -1.04
N TYR A 84 -32.77 16.03 -0.88
CA TYR A 84 -33.23 16.88 0.21
C TYR A 84 -34.34 17.86 -0.22
N ASP A 85 -34.78 17.82 -1.51
CA ASP A 85 -35.89 18.65 -1.97
C ASP A 85 -37.22 18.07 -1.44
N LYS A 86 -38.04 18.92 -0.84
CA LYS A 86 -39.37 18.53 -0.35
C LYS A 86 -40.41 18.42 -1.46
N LYS A 87 -40.09 18.87 -2.71
CA LYS A 87 -40.98 18.77 -3.85
C LYS A 87 -41.02 17.34 -4.40
N ALA A 88 -42.08 17.04 -5.15
CA ALA A 88 -42.25 15.76 -5.80
C ALA A 88 -41.03 15.34 -6.61
N ALA A 89 -40.81 14.04 -6.66
CA ALA A 89 -39.70 13.42 -7.41
C ALA A 89 -39.67 13.95 -8.86
N LYS A 90 -38.48 14.33 -9.31
CA LYS A 90 -38.22 14.77 -10.68
C LYS A 90 -37.19 13.81 -11.27
N GLU A 91 -37.27 13.66 -12.57
CA GLU A 91 -36.31 12.91 -13.35
C GLU A 91 -34.97 13.66 -13.44
N TYR A 92 -33.88 12.97 -13.16
CA TYR A 92 -32.51 13.42 -13.35
C TYR A 92 -31.75 12.38 -14.18
N SER A 93 -30.60 12.75 -14.66
CA SER A 93 -29.64 11.80 -15.26
C SER A 93 -28.23 12.07 -14.77
N ILE A 94 -27.40 11.04 -14.78
CA ILE A 94 -25.97 11.15 -14.50
C ILE A 94 -25.22 10.77 -15.76
N SER A 95 -24.43 11.71 -16.30
CA SER A 95 -23.51 11.42 -17.39
C SER A 95 -22.10 11.19 -16.86
N TYR A 96 -21.45 10.15 -17.37
CA TYR A 96 -20.08 9.76 -17.01
C TYR A 96 -19.15 10.04 -18.18
N SER A 97 -17.92 10.51 -17.86
CA SER A 97 -16.83 10.69 -18.83
C SER A 97 -15.53 10.24 -18.19
N VAL A 98 -14.64 9.66 -18.98
CA VAL A 98 -13.34 9.13 -18.50
C VAL A 98 -12.21 9.94 -19.10
N PHE A 99 -11.21 10.24 -18.28
CA PHE A 99 -9.98 10.93 -18.64
C PHE A 99 -8.78 10.08 -18.23
N GLU A 100 -7.77 9.96 -19.09
CA GLU A 100 -6.50 9.28 -18.79
C GLU A 100 -5.53 10.27 -18.16
N ASN A 101 -4.97 9.96 -17.02
CA ASN A 101 -3.95 10.77 -16.35
C ASN A 101 -2.55 10.42 -16.87
N LYS A 102 -1.68 11.44 -17.03
CA LYS A 102 -0.26 11.23 -17.26
C LYS A 102 0.38 10.55 -16.05
N LEU A 103 1.36 9.70 -16.30
CA LEU A 103 2.08 8.98 -15.24
C LEU A 103 2.69 9.97 -14.23
N TYR A 104 2.48 9.70 -12.93
CA TYR A 104 2.90 10.54 -11.79
C TYR A 104 2.33 11.97 -11.77
N SER A 105 1.37 12.28 -12.64
CA SER A 105 0.78 13.62 -12.79
C SER A 105 -0.74 13.61 -12.61
N ASP A 106 -1.32 14.78 -12.32
CA ASP A 106 -2.77 14.99 -12.33
C ASP A 106 -3.25 15.60 -13.65
N GLU A 107 -2.32 15.94 -14.55
CA GLU A 107 -2.68 16.29 -15.92
C GLU A 107 -3.37 15.12 -16.60
N ASN A 108 -4.50 15.40 -17.24
CA ASN A 108 -5.29 14.38 -17.90
C ASN A 108 -5.83 14.84 -19.26
N GLY A 109 -6.27 13.90 -20.05
CA GLY A 109 -6.93 14.13 -21.32
C GLY A 109 -8.10 13.16 -21.51
N PRO A 110 -9.14 13.53 -22.30
CA PRO A 110 -10.32 12.70 -22.49
C PRO A 110 -9.95 11.38 -23.19
N VAL A 111 -10.58 10.30 -22.74
CA VAL A 111 -10.58 9.03 -23.47
C VAL A 111 -11.78 9.06 -24.42
N GLY A 112 -11.51 9.22 -25.73
CA GLY A 112 -12.55 9.40 -26.74
C GLY A 112 -13.53 8.24 -26.81
N GLY A 113 -14.83 8.54 -26.94
CA GLY A 113 -15.88 7.54 -27.06
C GLY A 113 -16.24 6.80 -25.77
N VAL A 114 -15.61 7.12 -24.64
CA VAL A 114 -15.90 6.48 -23.34
C VAL A 114 -16.81 7.37 -22.51
N ALA A 115 -18.12 7.21 -22.70
CA ALA A 115 -19.16 7.91 -21.98
C ALA A 115 -20.39 7.01 -21.80
N ALA A 116 -21.14 7.25 -20.73
CA ALA A 116 -22.44 6.62 -20.48
C ALA A 116 -23.37 7.60 -19.78
N THR A 117 -24.67 7.38 -19.89
CA THR A 117 -25.68 8.16 -19.16
C THR A 117 -26.72 7.21 -18.57
N VAL A 118 -27.07 7.41 -17.32
CA VAL A 118 -28.12 6.66 -16.62
C VAL A 118 -29.18 7.62 -16.10
N SER A 119 -30.45 7.23 -16.20
CA SER A 119 -31.54 7.96 -15.58
C SER A 119 -31.69 7.59 -14.11
N VAL A 120 -32.09 8.54 -13.29
CA VAL A 120 -32.40 8.34 -11.88
C VAL A 120 -33.62 9.16 -11.48
N LEU A 121 -34.52 8.52 -10.76
CA LEU A 121 -35.73 9.16 -10.21
C LEU A 121 -35.61 9.19 -8.68
N PRO A 122 -34.97 10.21 -8.09
CA PRO A 122 -34.81 10.31 -6.66
C PRO A 122 -36.19 10.35 -5.97
N THR A 123 -36.38 9.49 -4.98
CA THR A 123 -37.64 9.38 -4.22
C THR A 123 -37.79 10.49 -3.17
N ALA A 124 -38.56 10.28 -2.13
CA ALA A 124 -38.90 11.28 -1.11
C ALA A 124 -37.71 12.01 -0.49
N SER A 125 -37.96 13.17 0.11
CA SER A 125 -36.97 13.98 0.81
C SER A 125 -36.21 13.18 1.88
N GLY A 126 -34.88 13.22 1.83
CA GLY A 126 -34.00 12.47 2.73
C GLY A 126 -33.62 11.07 2.21
N ALA A 127 -34.36 10.55 1.22
CA ALA A 127 -34.09 9.22 0.68
C ALA A 127 -32.83 9.18 -0.19
N ILE A 128 -32.25 7.98 -0.27
CA ILE A 128 -31.15 7.63 -1.17
C ILE A 128 -31.73 6.73 -2.27
N THR A 129 -31.38 7.02 -3.50
CA THR A 129 -31.76 6.24 -4.68
C THR A 129 -30.51 5.80 -5.41
N GLU A 130 -30.38 4.52 -5.69
CA GLU A 130 -29.30 3.99 -6.51
C GLU A 130 -29.51 4.36 -7.98
N ALA A 131 -28.43 4.72 -8.67
CA ALA A 131 -28.37 4.98 -10.10
C ALA A 131 -27.32 4.08 -10.75
N GLY A 132 -27.71 3.35 -11.77
CA GLY A 132 -26.85 2.41 -12.46
C GLY A 132 -27.13 0.94 -12.11
N PRO A 133 -26.20 0.01 -12.39
CA PRO A 133 -24.83 0.30 -12.88
C PRO A 133 -24.78 0.87 -14.29
N ALA A 134 -23.87 1.83 -14.52
CA ALA A 134 -23.43 2.21 -15.84
C ALA A 134 -22.20 1.38 -16.24
N GLU A 135 -22.15 0.91 -17.49
CA GLU A 135 -20.99 0.20 -18.01
C GLU A 135 -20.27 1.04 -19.05
N LEU A 136 -18.94 1.15 -18.91
CA LEU A 136 -18.05 1.78 -19.87
C LEU A 136 -16.93 0.80 -20.25
N ARG A 137 -16.39 0.94 -21.46
CA ARG A 137 -15.32 0.07 -21.96
C ARG A 137 -14.20 0.89 -22.57
N ILE A 138 -12.95 0.43 -22.33
CA ILE A 138 -11.73 1.00 -22.89
C ILE A 138 -10.94 -0.14 -23.50
N SER A 139 -10.66 -0.04 -24.80
CA SER A 139 -9.77 -1.00 -25.46
C SER A 139 -8.33 -0.76 -25.02
N ASN A 140 -7.67 -1.82 -24.61
CA ASN A 140 -6.25 -1.85 -24.21
C ASN A 140 -5.84 -0.69 -23.27
N PRO A 141 -6.50 -0.52 -22.11
CA PRO A 141 -6.15 0.54 -21.18
C PRO A 141 -4.76 0.35 -20.59
N LYS A 142 -4.12 1.45 -20.21
CA LYS A 142 -2.94 1.41 -19.37
C LYS A 142 -3.34 0.90 -17.98
N LYS A 143 -2.60 -0.10 -17.48
CA LYS A 143 -2.92 -0.77 -16.21
C LYS A 143 -2.21 -0.09 -15.05
N TRP A 144 -2.84 -0.10 -13.89
CA TRP A 144 -2.24 0.38 -12.66
C TRP A 144 -1.46 -0.76 -11.98
N SER A 145 -0.23 -0.50 -11.61
CA SER A 145 0.57 -1.33 -10.71
C SER A 145 1.52 -0.45 -9.89
N ALA A 146 2.15 -0.97 -8.85
CA ALA A 146 3.16 -0.22 -8.09
C ALA A 146 4.39 0.17 -8.93
N GLU A 147 4.62 -0.51 -10.06
CA GLU A 147 5.71 -0.23 -11.00
C GLU A 147 5.32 0.80 -12.07
N GLN A 148 4.06 0.80 -12.48
CA GLN A 148 3.47 1.67 -13.50
C GLN A 148 2.08 2.15 -13.06
N PRO A 149 1.98 3.16 -12.19
CA PRO A 149 0.72 3.57 -11.57
C PRO A 149 -0.12 4.49 -12.48
N TYR A 150 -0.54 3.96 -13.64
CA TYR A 150 -1.44 4.68 -14.54
C TYR A 150 -2.83 4.81 -13.94
N ARG A 151 -3.32 6.04 -13.85
CA ARG A 151 -4.64 6.37 -13.30
C ARG A 151 -5.56 6.92 -14.37
N TYR A 152 -6.83 6.84 -14.09
CA TYR A 152 -7.90 7.50 -14.82
C TYR A 152 -8.74 8.35 -13.85
N THR A 153 -9.38 9.37 -14.40
CA THR A 153 -10.35 10.19 -13.69
C THR A 153 -11.73 9.94 -14.29
N LEU A 154 -12.66 9.46 -13.46
CA LEU A 154 -14.08 9.43 -13.80
C LEU A 154 -14.73 10.75 -13.37
N VAL A 155 -15.43 11.40 -14.27
CA VAL A 155 -16.25 12.60 -13.99
C VAL A 155 -17.71 12.24 -14.15
N ALA A 156 -18.50 12.45 -13.08
CA ALA A 156 -19.94 12.25 -13.06
C ALA A 156 -20.65 13.60 -12.97
N ARG A 157 -21.59 13.88 -13.89
CA ARG A 157 -22.40 15.10 -13.93
C ARG A 157 -23.85 14.75 -13.71
N LEU A 158 -24.41 15.20 -12.60
CA LEU A 158 -25.85 15.12 -12.32
C LEU A 158 -26.57 16.24 -13.07
N MET A 159 -27.53 15.89 -13.88
CA MET A 159 -28.29 16.84 -14.73
C MET A 159 -29.79 16.73 -14.46
N ASP A 160 -30.47 17.86 -14.56
CA ASP A 160 -31.93 17.88 -14.54
C ASP A 160 -32.51 17.41 -15.91
N LYS A 161 -33.83 17.25 -16.00
CA LYS A 161 -34.53 16.83 -17.23
C LYS A 161 -34.34 17.75 -18.43
N LYS A 162 -33.83 18.98 -18.24
CA LYS A 162 -33.49 19.93 -19.30
C LYS A 162 -32.03 19.86 -19.72
N GLY A 163 -31.23 18.93 -19.15
CA GLY A 163 -29.81 18.81 -19.41
C GLY A 163 -28.94 19.82 -18.65
N LYS A 164 -29.50 20.61 -17.73
CA LYS A 164 -28.74 21.55 -16.91
C LYS A 164 -27.95 20.77 -15.86
N VAL A 165 -26.63 20.95 -15.82
CA VAL A 165 -25.75 20.37 -14.80
C VAL A 165 -26.07 20.98 -13.44
N ILE A 166 -26.39 20.13 -12.47
CA ILE A 166 -26.68 20.46 -11.07
C ILE A 166 -25.44 20.32 -10.22
N GLU A 167 -24.69 19.23 -10.44
CA GLU A 167 -23.48 18.90 -9.70
C GLU A 167 -22.48 18.18 -10.60
N THR A 168 -21.20 18.38 -10.34
CA THR A 168 -20.11 17.62 -10.95
C THR A 168 -19.21 17.09 -9.84
N VAL A 169 -19.01 15.78 -9.82
CA VAL A 169 -18.07 15.11 -8.93
C VAL A 169 -17.09 14.27 -9.74
N SER A 170 -15.91 14.02 -9.18
CA SER A 170 -14.93 13.18 -9.83
C SER A 170 -14.21 12.29 -8.84
N THR A 171 -13.71 11.16 -9.32
CA THR A 171 -12.88 10.24 -8.56
C THR A 171 -11.79 9.65 -9.44
N TYR A 172 -10.65 9.30 -8.83
CA TYR A 172 -9.61 8.52 -9.50
C TYR A 172 -9.96 7.04 -9.47
N PHE A 173 -9.50 6.31 -10.47
CA PHE A 173 -9.49 4.85 -10.50
C PHE A 173 -8.31 4.35 -11.34
N GLY A 174 -8.07 3.06 -11.34
CA GLY A 174 -7.05 2.42 -12.18
C GLY A 174 -7.41 0.97 -12.43
N PHE A 175 -6.96 0.41 -13.55
CA PHE A 175 -7.16 -0.99 -13.86
C PHE A 175 -6.13 -1.85 -13.11
N ALA A 176 -6.52 -2.26 -11.90
CA ALA A 176 -5.76 -3.14 -11.02
C ALA A 176 -6.64 -4.34 -10.66
N LYS A 177 -6.65 -5.37 -11.51
CA LYS A 177 -7.39 -6.60 -11.25
C LYS A 177 -6.60 -7.48 -10.30
N VAL A 178 -7.18 -7.76 -9.14
CA VAL A 178 -6.59 -8.63 -8.11
C VAL A 178 -7.33 -9.96 -8.08
N GLU A 179 -6.60 -11.07 -8.03
CA GLU A 179 -7.18 -12.41 -8.08
C GLU A 179 -6.43 -13.37 -7.16
N VAL A 180 -7.18 -14.28 -6.53
CA VAL A 180 -6.63 -15.49 -5.89
C VAL A 180 -7.18 -16.68 -6.67
N LYS A 181 -6.29 -17.45 -7.31
CA LYS A 181 -6.71 -18.54 -8.18
C LYS A 181 -5.79 -19.75 -8.12
N ASP A 182 -6.38 -20.91 -8.40
CA ASP A 182 -5.64 -22.15 -8.55
C ASP A 182 -4.79 -22.09 -9.83
N THR A 183 -3.53 -22.50 -9.72
CA THR A 183 -2.52 -22.42 -10.78
C THR A 183 -1.90 -23.79 -10.96
N LYS A 184 -1.80 -24.25 -12.19
CA LYS A 184 -1.13 -25.51 -12.53
C LYS A 184 0.38 -25.32 -12.56
N ALA A 185 1.13 -26.42 -12.42
CA ALA A 185 2.59 -26.39 -12.43
C ALA A 185 3.17 -25.82 -13.75
N GLU A 186 2.56 -26.12 -14.88
CA GLU A 186 2.97 -25.61 -16.19
C GLU A 186 2.71 -24.10 -16.41
N GLU A 187 1.87 -23.50 -15.56
CA GLU A 187 1.53 -22.07 -15.60
C GLU A 187 2.39 -21.24 -14.62
N ASP A 188 3.11 -21.91 -13.73
CA ASP A 188 3.92 -21.27 -12.68
C ASP A 188 5.40 -21.16 -13.08
N GLU A 189 6.03 -20.03 -12.82
CA GLU A 189 7.44 -19.80 -13.15
C GLU A 189 8.43 -20.73 -12.40
N PHE A 190 8.01 -21.32 -11.27
CA PHE A 190 8.79 -22.28 -10.48
C PHE A 190 8.39 -23.74 -10.75
N GLY A 191 7.40 -23.98 -11.62
CA GLY A 191 6.89 -25.32 -11.89
C GLY A 191 6.11 -25.95 -10.74
N LEU A 192 5.50 -25.15 -9.87
CA LEU A 192 4.76 -25.58 -8.69
C LEU A 192 3.28 -25.30 -8.84
N ALA A 193 2.43 -26.33 -8.70
CA ALA A 193 0.99 -26.15 -8.60
C ALA A 193 0.61 -25.56 -7.24
N GLY A 194 -0.35 -24.64 -7.22
CA GLY A 194 -0.81 -24.04 -5.96
C GLY A 194 -1.92 -23.02 -6.17
N ARG A 195 -2.36 -22.41 -5.08
CA ARG A 195 -3.28 -21.29 -5.09
C ARG A 195 -2.51 -20.01 -4.82
N TYR A 196 -2.46 -19.12 -5.82
CA TYR A 196 -1.59 -17.95 -5.79
C TYR A 196 -2.36 -16.65 -5.96
N TYR A 197 -1.72 -15.58 -5.53
CA TYR A 197 -2.20 -14.20 -5.60
C TYR A 197 -1.66 -13.50 -6.84
N TYR A 198 -2.54 -12.81 -7.56
CA TYR A 198 -2.21 -12.12 -8.80
C TYR A 198 -2.67 -10.67 -8.81
N VAL A 199 -1.86 -9.80 -9.40
CA VAL A 199 -2.25 -8.45 -9.83
C VAL A 199 -2.06 -8.37 -11.33
N ASN A 200 -3.13 -8.03 -12.07
CA ASN A 200 -3.10 -7.96 -13.54
C ASN A 200 -2.47 -9.19 -14.20
N GLY A 201 -2.76 -10.37 -13.66
CA GLY A 201 -2.27 -11.66 -14.17
C GLY A 201 -0.80 -11.98 -13.83
N LYS A 202 -0.15 -11.28 -12.91
CA LYS A 202 1.21 -11.54 -12.45
C LYS A 202 1.25 -11.81 -10.94
N THR A 203 2.06 -12.80 -10.54
CA THR A 203 2.28 -13.18 -9.13
C THR A 203 3.26 -12.22 -8.47
N VAL A 204 2.83 -11.00 -8.17
CA VAL A 204 3.70 -9.95 -7.63
C VAL A 204 4.22 -10.26 -6.22
N LYS A 205 5.40 -9.71 -5.88
CA LYS A 205 5.93 -9.74 -4.52
C LYS A 205 5.69 -8.41 -3.81
N LEU A 206 5.05 -8.48 -2.64
CA LEU A 206 4.74 -7.35 -1.76
C LEU A 206 5.92 -7.10 -0.82
N LYS A 207 6.78 -6.14 -1.17
CA LYS A 207 7.98 -5.73 -0.42
C LYS A 207 7.59 -4.58 0.51
N GLY A 208 7.07 -4.93 1.69
CA GLY A 208 6.25 -4.05 2.51
C GLY A 208 6.85 -3.60 3.81
N VAL A 209 6.21 -2.56 4.34
CA VAL A 209 6.36 -2.06 5.72
C VAL A 209 4.98 -1.80 6.30
N ASN A 210 4.85 -1.92 7.63
CA ASN A 210 3.71 -1.42 8.39
C ASN A 210 3.90 0.08 8.62
N ARG A 211 2.82 0.85 8.63
CA ARG A 211 2.90 2.30 8.80
C ARG A 211 1.89 2.82 9.81
N HIS A 212 2.38 3.46 10.85
CA HIS A 212 1.58 4.33 11.71
C HIS A 212 1.62 5.78 11.24
N GLU A 213 0.50 6.52 11.37
CA GLU A 213 0.51 7.98 11.23
C GLU A 213 1.12 8.60 12.48
N THR A 214 2.34 9.13 12.36
CA THR A 214 3.05 9.77 13.47
C THR A 214 4.02 10.84 12.96
N ASN A 215 4.22 11.87 13.79
CA ASN A 215 5.17 12.95 13.54
C ASN A 215 5.70 13.47 14.88
N PRO A 216 7.00 13.73 15.03
CA PRO A 216 7.57 14.11 16.31
C PRO A 216 7.16 15.51 16.81
N GLU A 217 6.62 16.40 15.96
CA GLU A 217 6.16 17.74 16.34
C GLU A 217 4.66 17.81 16.62
N VAL A 218 3.86 17.09 15.84
CA VAL A 218 2.39 17.21 15.84
C VAL A 218 1.66 15.90 16.16
N GLY A 219 2.40 14.88 16.58
CA GLY A 219 1.83 13.58 16.95
C GLY A 219 1.09 12.91 15.79
N LYS A 220 -0.22 12.72 15.94
CA LYS A 220 -1.07 12.06 14.93
C LYS A 220 -1.58 13.00 13.82
N ALA A 221 -1.35 14.32 13.93
CA ALA A 221 -1.82 15.33 12.97
C ALA A 221 -0.79 15.55 11.85
N ILE A 222 -0.44 14.48 11.14
CA ILE A 222 0.62 14.51 10.11
C ILE A 222 0.27 15.41 8.93
N THR A 223 1.29 16.00 8.30
CA THR A 223 1.12 16.91 7.17
C THR A 223 1.17 16.20 5.82
N ARG A 224 0.65 16.87 4.79
CA ARG A 224 0.73 16.37 3.40
C ARG A 224 2.17 16.28 2.92
N GLU A 225 3.02 17.21 3.34
CA GLU A 225 4.45 17.26 3.02
C GLU A 225 5.17 16.05 3.58
N GLN A 226 4.88 15.68 4.84
CA GLN A 226 5.43 14.48 5.46
C GLN A 226 4.98 13.21 4.73
N MET A 227 3.68 13.03 4.51
CA MET A 227 3.18 11.86 3.78
C MET A 227 3.85 11.70 2.42
N LYS A 228 4.07 12.81 1.70
CA LYS A 228 4.79 12.79 0.42
C LYS A 228 6.26 12.42 0.61
N ALA A 229 6.94 12.95 1.62
CA ALA A 229 8.34 12.62 1.94
C ALA A 229 8.50 11.13 2.26
N GLU A 230 7.58 10.55 3.02
CA GLU A 230 7.55 9.12 3.33
C GLU A 230 7.48 8.27 2.04
N ILE A 231 6.54 8.57 1.14
CA ILE A 231 6.42 7.86 -0.15
C ILE A 231 7.71 7.96 -0.97
N MET A 232 8.31 9.16 -1.05
CA MET A 232 9.57 9.33 -1.80
C MET A 232 10.70 8.50 -1.18
N LEU A 233 10.77 8.44 0.13
CA LEU A 233 11.78 7.66 0.84
C LEU A 233 11.54 6.14 0.68
N MET A 234 10.29 5.68 0.75
CA MET A 234 9.91 4.29 0.47
C MET A 234 10.31 3.86 -0.95
N LYS A 235 10.03 4.68 -1.96
CA LYS A 235 10.43 4.40 -3.36
C LYS A 235 11.95 4.30 -3.53
N LYS A 236 12.73 5.10 -2.81
CA LYS A 236 14.19 5.01 -2.77
C LYS A 236 14.68 3.69 -2.16
N ALA A 237 13.93 3.14 -1.21
CA ALA A 237 14.24 1.87 -0.55
C ALA A 237 13.66 0.63 -1.25
N ASN A 238 13.15 0.74 -2.48
CA ASN A 238 12.51 -0.35 -3.21
C ASN A 238 11.23 -0.92 -2.55
N ILE A 239 10.66 -0.23 -1.57
CA ILE A 239 9.39 -0.60 -0.94
C ILE A 239 8.27 -0.35 -1.96
N ASN A 240 7.41 -1.36 -2.16
CA ASN A 240 6.29 -1.30 -3.08
C ASN A 240 4.94 -1.58 -2.41
N HIS A 241 4.93 -1.86 -1.11
CA HIS A 241 3.75 -2.23 -0.34
C HIS A 241 3.75 -1.56 1.04
N VAL A 242 2.55 -1.19 1.52
CA VAL A 242 2.33 -0.70 2.89
C VAL A 242 1.07 -1.34 3.45
N ARG A 243 1.15 -1.85 4.67
CA ARG A 243 -0.02 -2.13 5.50
C ARG A 243 -0.31 -0.91 6.36
N ASN A 244 -1.53 -0.36 6.23
CA ASN A 244 -1.99 0.75 7.04
C ASN A 244 -2.30 0.25 8.46
N SER A 245 -1.32 0.23 9.31
CA SER A 245 -1.43 -0.28 10.67
C SER A 245 -1.92 0.80 11.63
N HIS A 246 -2.99 0.58 12.38
CA HIS A 246 -3.99 -0.50 12.25
C HIS A 246 -5.35 0.18 12.10
N TYR A 247 -5.48 1.07 11.13
CA TYR A 247 -6.65 1.94 10.91
C TYR A 247 -6.55 2.66 9.55
N ASN A 248 -7.67 3.22 9.13
CA ASN A 248 -7.70 4.07 7.94
C ASN A 248 -6.80 5.30 8.10
N ASP A 249 -5.95 5.51 7.10
CA ASP A 249 -5.07 6.68 7.01
C ASP A 249 -5.80 7.94 6.48
N ASP A 250 -5.10 9.08 6.44
CA ASP A 250 -5.61 10.31 5.83
C ASP A 250 -5.91 10.07 4.33
N PRO A 251 -7.01 10.60 3.77
CA PRO A 251 -7.34 10.44 2.34
C PRO A 251 -6.23 10.86 1.38
N TYR A 252 -5.35 11.78 1.77
CA TYR A 252 -4.22 12.19 0.96
C TYR A 252 -3.15 11.10 0.83
N TRP A 253 -3.02 10.20 1.83
CA TRP A 253 -2.15 9.03 1.77
C TRP A 253 -2.53 8.10 0.62
N TYR A 254 -3.81 7.74 0.50
CA TYR A 254 -4.30 6.89 -0.61
C TYR A 254 -4.07 7.55 -1.97
N TYR A 255 -4.31 8.88 -2.07
CA TYR A 255 -4.02 9.62 -3.28
C TYR A 255 -2.54 9.51 -3.67
N LEU A 256 -1.61 9.64 -2.72
CA LEU A 256 -0.17 9.50 -2.97
C LEU A 256 0.19 8.06 -3.40
N CYS A 257 -0.36 7.04 -2.74
CA CYS A 257 -0.14 5.64 -3.09
C CYS A 257 -0.66 5.33 -4.49
N ASN A 258 -1.85 5.84 -4.85
CA ASN A 258 -2.38 5.74 -6.21
C ASN A 258 -1.48 6.40 -7.25
N LYS A 259 -0.91 7.56 -6.92
CA LYS A 259 -0.11 8.40 -7.84
C LYS A 259 1.30 7.87 -8.05
N TYR A 260 1.96 7.42 -7.00
CA TYR A 260 3.37 7.03 -7.03
C TYR A 260 3.61 5.53 -7.07
N GLY A 261 2.55 4.72 -6.93
CA GLY A 261 2.61 3.27 -7.03
C GLY A 261 3.13 2.61 -5.76
N ILE A 262 2.25 2.48 -4.78
CA ILE A 262 2.40 1.65 -3.58
C ILE A 262 1.17 0.76 -3.48
N TYR A 263 1.34 -0.54 -3.40
CA TYR A 263 0.27 -1.47 -3.05
C TYR A 263 -0.14 -1.25 -1.60
N LEU A 264 -1.42 -1.16 -1.32
CA LEU A 264 -1.94 -1.00 0.04
C LEU A 264 -2.68 -2.24 0.51
N GLU A 265 -2.41 -2.62 1.74
CA GLU A 265 -3.29 -3.39 2.57
C GLU A 265 -3.98 -2.40 3.51
N ASP A 266 -5.27 -2.15 3.24
CA ASP A 266 -6.05 -1.21 4.03
C ASP A 266 -6.76 -1.94 5.16
N GLU A 267 -6.62 -1.44 6.40
CA GLU A 267 -7.02 -2.16 7.58
C GLU A 267 -8.10 -1.44 8.36
N ALA A 268 -9.11 -2.21 8.79
CA ALA A 268 -10.17 -1.72 9.64
C ALA A 268 -9.64 -1.41 11.04
N ASN A 269 -10.11 -0.31 11.62
CA ASN A 269 -9.70 0.15 12.95
C ASN A 269 -10.27 -0.74 14.06
N ILE A 270 -9.81 -1.99 14.11
CA ILE A 270 -10.20 -3.00 15.10
C ILE A 270 -8.96 -3.65 15.67
N GLU A 271 -8.68 -3.36 16.93
CA GLU A 271 -7.69 -4.07 17.74
C GLU A 271 -8.13 -4.07 19.19
N SER A 272 -8.26 -5.26 19.78
CA SER A 272 -8.61 -5.41 21.20
C SER A 272 -7.47 -6.02 22.03
N HIS A 273 -6.26 -6.06 21.49
CA HIS A 273 -5.06 -6.69 22.03
C HIS A 273 -4.90 -6.49 23.53
N GLN A 274 -4.95 -5.24 23.98
CA GLN A 274 -4.78 -4.88 25.40
C GLN A 274 -5.84 -5.52 26.31
N TYR A 275 -7.02 -5.82 25.77
CA TYR A 275 -8.14 -6.24 26.57
C TYR A 275 -8.40 -7.72 26.49
N TYR A 276 -8.04 -8.48 25.48
CA TYR A 276 -8.18 -9.95 25.51
C TYR A 276 -7.99 -10.63 24.16
N TYR A 277 -7.25 -11.72 24.17
CA TYR A 277 -7.20 -12.75 23.15
C TYR A 277 -8.10 -13.95 23.47
N GLY A 278 -8.28 -14.85 22.52
CA GLY A 278 -8.96 -16.11 22.69
C GLY A 278 -10.44 -15.97 23.07
N ALA A 279 -10.91 -16.77 24.00
CA ALA A 279 -12.31 -16.84 24.37
C ALA A 279 -12.87 -15.55 25.02
N ALA A 280 -12.04 -14.74 25.63
CA ALA A 280 -12.43 -13.49 26.25
C ALA A 280 -12.42 -12.29 25.29
N SER A 281 -12.02 -12.49 24.03
CA SER A 281 -11.97 -11.45 23.02
C SER A 281 -13.34 -10.84 22.74
N LEU A 282 -13.35 -9.52 22.48
CA LEU A 282 -14.56 -8.78 22.07
C LEU A 282 -15.08 -9.21 20.68
N SER A 283 -14.35 -10.05 19.97
CA SER A 283 -14.82 -10.65 18.71
C SER A 283 -15.88 -11.72 18.87
N HIS A 284 -16.15 -12.22 20.10
CA HIS A 284 -17.16 -13.25 20.37
C HIS A 284 -18.53 -12.69 20.77
N PRO A 285 -18.66 -11.71 21.69
CA PRO A 285 -19.93 -11.21 22.16
C PRO A 285 -20.73 -10.52 21.05
N LYS A 286 -22.03 -10.85 20.96
CA LYS A 286 -22.92 -10.37 19.89
C LYS A 286 -23.14 -8.85 19.95
N GLU A 287 -23.09 -8.25 21.09
CA GLU A 287 -23.22 -6.81 21.30
C GLU A 287 -22.12 -5.99 20.59
N TRP A 288 -20.97 -6.59 20.28
CA TRP A 288 -19.88 -5.98 19.53
C TRP A 288 -19.94 -6.22 18.02
N GLU A 289 -20.84 -7.10 17.54
CA GLU A 289 -20.95 -7.47 16.12
C GLU A 289 -21.18 -6.24 15.22
N ALA A 290 -22.13 -5.37 15.61
CA ALA A 290 -22.45 -4.18 14.84
C ALA A 290 -21.26 -3.23 14.71
N ALA A 291 -20.42 -3.10 15.75
CA ALA A 291 -19.23 -2.27 15.73
C ALA A 291 -18.15 -2.84 14.80
N HIS A 292 -17.94 -4.16 14.79
CA HIS A 292 -17.02 -4.82 13.85
C HIS A 292 -17.45 -4.59 12.40
N ILE A 293 -18.72 -4.85 12.09
CA ILE A 293 -19.28 -4.63 10.74
C ILE A 293 -19.13 -3.17 10.31
N ALA A 294 -19.51 -2.22 11.19
CA ALA A 294 -19.46 -0.80 10.87
C ALA A 294 -18.03 -0.33 10.54
N ARG A 295 -17.03 -0.71 11.33
CA ARG A 295 -15.62 -0.32 11.10
C ARG A 295 -15.07 -0.86 9.79
N VAL A 296 -15.39 -2.11 9.45
CA VAL A 296 -15.00 -2.74 8.18
C VAL A 296 -15.69 -2.06 6.99
N LEU A 297 -17.00 -1.83 7.07
CA LEU A 297 -17.75 -1.20 5.98
C LEU A 297 -17.39 0.27 5.78
N GLU A 298 -17.14 1.03 6.84
CA GLU A 298 -16.70 2.41 6.76
C GLU A 298 -15.35 2.52 6.02
N MET A 299 -14.41 1.61 6.29
CA MET A 299 -13.15 1.50 5.53
C MET A 299 -13.42 1.27 4.04
N VAL A 300 -14.22 0.25 3.73
CA VAL A 300 -14.49 -0.13 2.33
C VAL A 300 -15.18 1.00 1.57
N TYR A 301 -16.26 1.58 2.13
CA TYR A 301 -16.99 2.66 1.47
C TYR A 301 -16.15 3.93 1.27
N ALA A 302 -15.27 4.24 2.22
CA ALA A 302 -14.38 5.40 2.08
C ALA A 302 -13.33 5.20 0.97
N ASN A 303 -12.84 3.98 0.78
CA ASN A 303 -11.59 3.74 0.06
C ASN A 303 -11.73 2.86 -1.20
N ILE A 304 -12.92 2.36 -1.53
CA ILE A 304 -13.18 1.37 -2.59
C ILE A 304 -12.65 1.77 -3.98
N ASN A 305 -12.59 3.08 -4.29
CA ASN A 305 -12.16 3.59 -5.59
C ASN A 305 -10.63 3.65 -5.75
N ASN A 306 -9.86 3.39 -4.69
CA ASN A 306 -8.40 3.48 -4.74
C ASN A 306 -7.78 2.24 -5.39
N PRO A 307 -7.13 2.34 -6.56
CA PRO A 307 -6.51 1.21 -7.23
C PRO A 307 -5.28 0.67 -6.49
N SER A 308 -4.70 1.46 -5.58
CA SER A 308 -3.58 1.02 -4.74
C SER A 308 -3.98 -0.04 -3.72
N ILE A 309 -5.24 -0.06 -3.27
CA ILE A 309 -5.71 -1.07 -2.33
C ILE A 309 -5.88 -2.40 -3.06
N VAL A 310 -5.07 -3.38 -2.67
CA VAL A 310 -5.01 -4.71 -3.27
C VAL A 310 -5.37 -5.81 -2.27
N ILE A 311 -5.45 -5.48 -0.98
CA ILE A 311 -5.88 -6.35 0.11
C ILE A 311 -6.72 -5.52 1.09
N TRP A 312 -7.84 -6.09 1.55
CA TRP A 312 -8.57 -5.61 2.72
C TRP A 312 -8.15 -6.40 3.95
N SER A 313 -7.93 -5.73 5.08
CA SER A 313 -7.67 -6.36 6.36
C SER A 313 -8.81 -6.08 7.34
N LEU A 314 -9.31 -7.13 8.00
CA LEU A 314 -10.43 -6.99 8.94
C LEU A 314 -10.04 -6.35 10.26
N GLY A 315 -8.74 -6.26 10.56
CA GLY A 315 -8.22 -5.70 11.79
C GLY A 315 -6.91 -6.33 12.21
N ASN A 316 -6.46 -6.00 13.39
CA ASN A 316 -5.25 -6.53 14.01
C ASN A 316 -5.57 -7.14 15.38
N GLU A 317 -4.88 -8.19 15.76
CA GLU A 317 -4.78 -8.77 17.12
C GLU A 317 -6.05 -8.67 18.00
N ALA A 318 -7.19 -9.07 17.46
CA ALA A 318 -8.49 -8.91 18.11
C ALA A 318 -9.26 -10.23 18.33
N GLY A 319 -8.57 -11.38 18.24
CA GLY A 319 -9.11 -12.71 18.48
C GLY A 319 -9.89 -13.31 17.30
N PRO A 320 -10.23 -14.60 17.35
CA PRO A 320 -10.75 -15.36 16.20
C PRO A 320 -12.28 -15.40 16.10
N GLY A 321 -12.99 -14.50 16.77
CA GLY A 321 -14.41 -14.65 17.06
C GLY A 321 -15.36 -14.47 15.87
N LYS A 322 -16.63 -14.84 16.09
CA LYS A 322 -17.71 -14.85 15.10
C LYS A 322 -17.99 -13.48 14.48
N ASN A 323 -17.72 -12.38 15.19
CA ASN A 323 -17.95 -11.03 14.69
C ASN A 323 -17.09 -10.74 13.44
N PHE A 324 -15.90 -11.34 13.32
CA PHE A 324 -15.09 -11.25 12.10
C PHE A 324 -15.67 -12.04 10.93
N VAL A 325 -16.37 -13.16 11.19
CA VAL A 325 -17.09 -13.90 10.12
C VAL A 325 -18.20 -13.03 9.52
N THR A 326 -18.99 -12.37 10.37
CA THR A 326 -20.07 -11.48 9.92
C THR A 326 -19.52 -10.23 9.23
N ALA A 327 -18.41 -9.66 9.72
CA ALA A 327 -17.75 -8.52 9.10
C ALA A 327 -17.15 -8.88 7.72
N TYR A 328 -16.52 -10.05 7.58
CA TYR A 328 -16.06 -10.58 6.30
C TYR A 328 -17.20 -10.70 5.28
N ASN A 329 -18.31 -11.34 5.69
CA ASN A 329 -19.46 -11.50 4.81
C ASN A 329 -20.03 -10.16 4.36
N ALA A 330 -20.16 -9.19 5.28
CA ALA A 330 -20.63 -7.84 4.98
C ALA A 330 -19.69 -7.11 4.00
N LEU A 331 -18.38 -7.25 4.14
CA LEU A 331 -17.40 -6.72 3.20
C LEU A 331 -17.58 -7.32 1.81
N LYS A 332 -17.69 -8.66 1.72
CA LYS A 332 -17.81 -9.37 0.43
C LYS A 332 -19.13 -9.06 -0.30
N GLU A 333 -20.19 -8.61 0.38
CA GLU A 333 -21.39 -8.09 -0.29
C GLU A 333 -21.14 -6.75 -0.98
N VAL A 334 -20.20 -5.94 -0.49
CA VAL A 334 -19.85 -4.64 -1.08
C VAL A 334 -18.75 -4.75 -2.12
N ASP A 335 -17.64 -5.44 -1.78
CA ASP A 335 -16.49 -5.63 -2.67
C ASP A 335 -16.08 -7.09 -2.79
N LYS A 336 -16.35 -7.68 -3.96
CA LYS A 336 -15.96 -9.05 -4.35
C LYS A 336 -14.65 -9.07 -5.15
N THR A 337 -14.07 -7.90 -5.43
CA THR A 337 -12.94 -7.78 -6.35
C THR A 337 -11.59 -7.90 -5.67
N ARG A 338 -11.52 -7.61 -4.38
CA ARG A 338 -10.28 -7.68 -3.61
C ARG A 338 -10.32 -8.80 -2.58
N PRO A 339 -9.20 -9.51 -2.36
CA PRO A 339 -9.09 -10.50 -1.30
C PRO A 339 -8.99 -9.84 0.06
N VAL A 340 -9.33 -10.64 1.07
CA VAL A 340 -9.37 -10.24 2.48
C VAL A 340 -8.36 -11.08 3.26
N GLN A 341 -7.66 -10.46 4.21
CA GLN A 341 -6.82 -11.13 5.18
C GLN A 341 -7.26 -10.82 6.63
N TYR A 342 -6.92 -11.71 7.56
CA TYR A 342 -6.99 -11.52 9.00
C TYR A 342 -6.17 -12.60 9.71
N GLU A 343 -5.05 -12.25 10.33
CA GLU A 343 -4.04 -13.20 10.84
C GLU A 343 -4.53 -14.06 12.02
N ARG A 344 -5.56 -13.65 12.76
CA ARG A 344 -6.10 -14.42 13.89
C ARG A 344 -7.14 -15.46 13.51
N ASN A 345 -7.64 -15.43 12.26
CA ASN A 345 -8.57 -16.43 11.74
C ASN A 345 -8.43 -16.59 10.22
N ASN A 346 -7.40 -17.32 9.80
CA ASN A 346 -7.10 -17.58 8.39
C ASN A 346 -8.19 -18.42 7.67
N ASP A 347 -9.05 -19.14 8.41
CA ASP A 347 -10.03 -20.04 7.83
C ASP A 347 -11.24 -19.30 7.23
N ILE A 348 -11.46 -18.05 7.61
CA ILE A 348 -12.59 -17.23 7.14
C ILE A 348 -12.23 -16.27 6.01
N VAL A 349 -10.96 -16.16 5.62
CA VAL A 349 -10.45 -15.14 4.70
C VAL A 349 -9.84 -15.75 3.44
N ASP A 350 -9.48 -14.90 2.47
CA ASP A 350 -9.02 -15.33 1.16
C ASP A 350 -7.50 -15.55 1.11
N ILE A 351 -6.75 -14.89 2.01
CA ILE A 351 -5.28 -14.89 2.09
C ILE A 351 -4.88 -15.27 3.51
N GLY A 352 -3.98 -16.25 3.65
CA GLY A 352 -3.37 -16.56 4.92
C GLY A 352 -2.33 -15.53 5.35
N SER A 353 -2.28 -15.29 6.64
CA SER A 353 -1.32 -14.38 7.25
C SER A 353 -0.81 -14.89 8.59
N ASN A 354 0.38 -14.41 8.98
CA ASN A 354 0.97 -14.66 10.28
C ASN A 354 1.82 -13.44 10.68
N GLN A 355 2.07 -13.31 11.97
CA GLN A 355 2.98 -12.32 12.54
C GLN A 355 4.23 -13.04 13.09
N TYR A 356 5.39 -12.49 12.79
CA TYR A 356 6.71 -12.94 13.30
C TYR A 356 7.02 -14.44 13.16
N PRO A 357 6.70 -15.10 12.02
CA PRO A 357 7.11 -16.48 11.82
C PRO A 357 8.64 -16.58 11.78
N SER A 358 9.19 -17.65 12.34
CA SER A 358 10.63 -17.90 12.24
C SER A 358 11.04 -18.25 10.80
N ILE A 359 12.30 -17.99 10.43
CA ILE A 359 12.87 -18.40 9.14
C ILE A 359 12.70 -19.92 8.92
N ALA A 360 12.83 -20.71 9.98
CA ALA A 360 12.61 -22.17 9.91
C ALA A 360 11.16 -22.51 9.54
N TRP A 361 10.19 -21.77 10.07
CA TRP A 361 8.78 -21.94 9.72
C TRP A 361 8.55 -21.54 8.25
N VAL A 362 9.06 -20.38 7.80
CA VAL A 362 8.93 -19.91 6.41
C VAL A 362 9.52 -20.93 5.43
N ASN A 363 10.73 -21.45 5.70
CA ASN A 363 11.36 -22.51 4.91
C ASN A 363 10.54 -23.82 4.90
N GLY A 364 9.88 -24.15 6.01
CA GLY A 364 8.95 -25.29 6.08
C GLY A 364 7.70 -25.06 5.23
N ALA A 365 7.12 -23.86 5.27
CA ALA A 365 5.93 -23.49 4.53
C ALA A 365 6.14 -23.54 3.01
N VAL A 366 7.24 -22.98 2.50
CA VAL A 366 7.57 -23.04 1.05
C VAL A 366 7.82 -24.47 0.56
N LYS A 367 8.19 -25.38 1.45
CA LYS A 367 8.36 -26.82 1.16
C LYS A 367 7.07 -27.63 1.37
N GLY A 368 5.94 -26.97 1.62
CA GLY A 368 4.65 -27.64 1.81
C GLY A 368 4.46 -28.36 3.15
N LYS A 369 5.33 -28.16 4.14
CA LYS A 369 5.30 -28.87 5.44
C LYS A 369 3.97 -28.72 6.19
N TYR A 370 3.29 -27.57 6.04
CA TYR A 370 2.11 -27.22 6.85
C TYR A 370 0.79 -27.37 6.09
N ASN A 371 0.80 -27.86 4.83
CA ASN A 371 -0.40 -28.07 4.00
C ASN A 371 -1.32 -26.84 3.93
N ILE A 372 -0.74 -25.64 3.82
CA ILE A 372 -1.47 -24.38 3.66
C ILE A 372 -2.04 -24.30 2.24
N LYS A 373 -3.35 -24.02 2.10
CA LYS A 373 -4.10 -24.10 0.83
C LYS A 373 -4.38 -22.75 0.17
N TYR A 374 -3.89 -21.66 0.71
CA TYR A 374 -4.12 -20.30 0.23
C TYR A 374 -2.79 -19.55 0.08
N PRO A 375 -2.73 -18.50 -0.75
CA PRO A 375 -1.52 -17.68 -0.82
C PRO A 375 -1.26 -17.04 0.54
N PHE A 376 0.01 -16.89 0.88
CA PHE A 376 0.42 -16.48 2.22
C PHE A 376 1.22 -15.18 2.19
N HIS A 377 0.97 -14.34 3.17
CA HIS A 377 1.62 -13.06 3.38
C HIS A 377 2.02 -12.94 4.86
N ILE A 378 3.09 -12.25 5.16
CA ILE A 378 3.51 -12.01 6.54
C ILE A 378 3.11 -10.58 6.89
N SER A 379 2.04 -10.42 7.67
CA SER A 379 1.52 -9.10 8.04
C SER A 379 2.50 -8.30 8.90
N GLU A 380 3.33 -9.00 9.70
CA GLU A 380 4.38 -8.37 10.50
C GLU A 380 5.60 -9.29 10.64
N TYR A 381 6.79 -8.78 10.38
CA TYR A 381 8.06 -9.49 10.62
C TYR A 381 9.22 -8.52 10.76
N ALA A 382 10.41 -9.05 11.08
CA ALA A 382 11.67 -8.30 11.19
C ALA A 382 11.53 -7.03 12.07
N HIS A 383 10.90 -7.19 13.25
CA HIS A 383 10.65 -6.10 14.21
C HIS A 383 11.92 -5.26 14.44
N SER A 384 11.85 -3.95 14.08
CA SER A 384 13.03 -3.12 13.87
C SER A 384 13.47 -2.30 15.09
N MET A 385 13.02 -2.67 16.28
CA MET A 385 13.42 -2.01 17.52
C MET A 385 14.91 -2.29 17.82
N GLY A 386 15.67 -1.25 18.10
CA GLY A 386 17.09 -1.38 18.47
C GLY A 386 17.97 -1.82 17.29
N ASN A 387 18.89 -2.74 17.53
CA ASN A 387 19.77 -3.32 16.51
C ASN A 387 19.14 -4.58 15.89
N ALA A 388 18.25 -4.39 14.97
CA ALA A 388 17.37 -5.41 14.40
C ALA A 388 17.43 -5.49 12.85
N CYS A 389 16.48 -6.17 12.23
CA CYS A 389 16.40 -6.51 10.79
C CYS A 389 17.54 -7.44 10.31
N GLY A 390 18.16 -8.19 11.20
CA GLY A 390 19.11 -9.24 10.82
C GLY A 390 18.42 -10.36 10.05
N ASN A 391 19.16 -11.03 9.17
CA ASN A 391 18.72 -12.19 8.38
C ASN A 391 17.54 -11.91 7.45
N LEU A 392 17.25 -10.64 7.11
CA LEU A 392 16.16 -10.28 6.20
C LEU A 392 16.29 -10.98 4.84
N ILE A 393 17.51 -11.15 4.35
CA ILE A 393 17.79 -11.86 3.09
C ILE A 393 17.35 -13.33 3.13
N ASP A 394 17.42 -14.01 4.28
CA ASP A 394 17.03 -15.41 4.40
C ASP A 394 15.51 -15.58 4.25
N TYR A 395 14.72 -14.66 4.79
CA TYR A 395 13.28 -14.59 4.52
C TYR A 395 12.99 -14.41 3.03
N TRP A 396 13.70 -13.48 2.38
CA TRP A 396 13.43 -13.17 0.98
C TRP A 396 13.92 -14.24 0.02
N ASN A 397 15.02 -14.93 0.31
CA ASN A 397 15.45 -16.11 -0.44
C ASN A 397 14.36 -17.19 -0.43
N ALA A 398 13.73 -17.44 0.72
CA ALA A 398 12.63 -18.39 0.81
C ALA A 398 11.36 -17.88 0.09
N MET A 399 10.94 -16.62 0.31
CA MET A 399 9.74 -16.05 -0.28
C MET A 399 9.83 -15.87 -1.82
N GLU A 400 11.02 -15.58 -2.36
CA GLU A 400 11.26 -15.46 -3.79
C GLU A 400 11.47 -16.82 -4.49
N SER A 401 11.54 -17.94 -3.76
CA SER A 401 11.69 -19.29 -4.33
C SER A 401 10.37 -19.94 -4.78
N THR A 402 9.23 -19.29 -4.52
CA THR A 402 7.89 -19.81 -4.83
C THR A 402 6.89 -18.66 -4.97
N ASN A 403 5.77 -18.89 -5.67
CA ASN A 403 4.64 -17.95 -5.71
C ASN A 403 3.64 -18.14 -4.56
N PHE A 404 3.83 -19.13 -3.70
CA PHE A 404 3.04 -19.33 -2.49
C PHE A 404 3.11 -18.13 -1.54
N PHE A 405 4.31 -17.62 -1.24
CA PHE A 405 4.47 -16.40 -0.46
C PHE A 405 4.34 -15.16 -1.35
N MET A 406 3.42 -14.28 -0.97
CA MET A 406 3.22 -12.98 -1.61
C MET A 406 4.27 -11.96 -1.18
N GLY A 407 4.86 -12.12 0.00
CA GLY A 407 5.78 -11.19 0.63
C GLY A 407 5.42 -10.94 2.10
N GLY A 408 5.69 -9.73 2.59
CA GLY A 408 5.38 -9.33 3.96
C GLY A 408 5.65 -7.86 4.24
N ALA A 409 5.18 -7.39 5.39
CA ALA A 409 5.36 -6.02 5.87
C ALA A 409 6.22 -5.98 7.14
N ILE A 410 7.37 -5.32 7.07
CA ILE A 410 8.29 -5.14 8.22
C ILE A 410 7.58 -4.32 9.31
N TRP A 411 7.72 -4.67 10.56
CA TRP A 411 7.31 -3.87 11.70
C TRP A 411 8.46 -3.02 12.21
N ASP A 412 8.50 -1.67 12.05
CA ASP A 412 7.61 -0.93 11.20
C ASP A 412 8.38 0.12 10.35
N TRP A 413 7.69 1.08 9.77
CA TRP A 413 8.27 2.10 8.89
C TRP A 413 9.00 3.18 9.67
N VAL A 414 8.36 3.80 10.67
CA VAL A 414 8.83 5.02 11.32
C VAL A 414 8.70 4.95 12.84
N ASP A 415 9.75 5.34 13.56
CA ASP A 415 9.67 5.47 15.01
C ASP A 415 8.53 6.39 15.43
N GLN A 416 7.67 5.89 16.30
CA GLN A 416 6.61 6.68 16.89
C GLN A 416 7.16 7.49 18.07
N SER A 417 7.89 8.55 17.78
CA SER A 417 8.53 9.41 18.77
C SER A 417 7.96 10.83 18.74
N MET A 418 8.16 11.55 19.81
CA MET A 418 7.86 12.97 19.91
C MET A 418 9.08 13.74 20.40
N TYR A 419 9.22 15.00 19.97
CA TYR A 419 10.33 15.81 20.46
C TYR A 419 10.18 16.16 21.94
N ASN A 420 11.29 16.04 22.67
CA ASN A 420 11.45 16.56 24.02
C ASN A 420 12.83 17.24 24.14
N TYR A 421 13.08 17.89 25.27
CA TYR A 421 14.32 18.64 25.51
C TYR A 421 14.97 18.17 26.81
N THR A 422 16.29 18.00 26.81
CA THR A 422 17.06 17.77 28.03
C THR A 422 17.04 19.05 28.90
N LYS A 423 17.48 18.92 30.15
CA LYS A 423 17.61 20.08 31.05
C LYS A 423 18.53 21.17 30.50
N GLU A 424 19.49 20.78 29.66
CA GLU A 424 20.44 21.69 28.98
C GLU A 424 19.87 22.25 27.66
N GLY A 425 18.59 21.96 27.33
CA GLY A 425 17.92 22.48 26.14
C GLY A 425 18.24 21.72 24.85
N ARG A 426 18.86 20.52 24.89
CA ARG A 426 19.12 19.69 23.71
C ARG A 426 17.85 18.96 23.30
N LYS A 427 17.43 19.17 22.07
CA LYS A 427 16.28 18.47 21.45
C LYS A 427 16.61 16.99 21.19
N TYR A 428 15.69 16.08 21.48
CA TYR A 428 15.82 14.66 21.20
C TYR A 428 14.46 14.03 20.89
N LEU A 429 14.47 12.82 20.27
CA LEU A 429 13.28 12.01 20.00
C LEU A 429 12.97 11.18 21.23
N ALA A 430 11.84 11.45 21.86
CA ALA A 430 11.41 10.89 23.14
C ALA A 430 10.34 9.80 22.94
N TYR A 431 10.22 8.91 23.91
CA TYR A 431 9.27 7.81 23.95
C TYR A 431 8.56 7.72 25.33
N GLY A 432 7.80 6.64 25.56
CA GLY A 432 7.04 6.45 26.80
C GLY A 432 7.91 6.51 28.05
N GLY A 433 7.48 7.30 29.05
CA GLY A 433 8.21 7.58 30.29
C GLY A 433 9.03 8.86 30.26
N ASP A 434 9.51 9.32 29.11
CA ASP A 434 10.30 10.55 28.96
C ASP A 434 9.48 11.83 29.26
N PHE A 435 8.16 11.72 29.27
CA PHE A 435 7.23 12.80 29.61
C PHE A 435 6.71 12.71 31.05
N GLY A 436 7.23 11.78 31.86
CA GLY A 436 6.74 11.52 33.21
C GLY A 436 5.42 10.74 33.23
N ASP A 437 5.03 10.15 32.12
CA ASP A 437 3.82 9.35 31.96
C ASP A 437 3.97 7.97 32.60
N THR A 438 2.89 7.50 33.25
CA THR A 438 2.81 6.18 33.89
C THR A 438 1.37 5.70 33.83
N PRO A 439 1.09 4.44 33.40
CA PRO A 439 2.05 3.45 32.88
C PRO A 439 2.55 3.78 31.47
N ASN A 440 3.70 3.18 31.09
CA ASN A 440 4.26 3.28 29.73
C ASN A 440 5.07 2.01 29.41
N ASP A 441 5.33 1.77 28.13
CA ASP A 441 6.10 0.65 27.62
C ASP A 441 7.51 1.05 27.13
N GLY A 442 8.00 2.21 27.57
CA GLY A 442 9.34 2.72 27.27
C GLY A 442 9.56 2.89 25.75
N GLN A 443 10.66 2.35 25.25
CA GLN A 443 11.06 2.43 23.84
C GLN A 443 10.29 1.51 22.89
N PHE A 444 9.24 0.83 23.31
CA PHE A 444 8.52 -0.19 22.52
C PHE A 444 7.95 0.37 21.21
N VAL A 445 7.72 1.66 21.12
CA VAL A 445 7.26 2.37 19.91
C VAL A 445 8.39 2.87 18.99
N MET A 446 9.67 2.58 19.34
CA MET A 446 10.87 2.97 18.55
C MET A 446 11.31 1.83 17.63
N ASN A 447 10.42 1.33 16.81
CA ASN A 447 10.56 0.13 15.99
C ASN A 447 10.57 0.40 14.48
N GLY A 448 10.70 1.67 14.07
CA GLY A 448 10.82 2.07 12.68
C GLY A 448 12.18 1.72 12.05
N ILE A 449 12.19 1.51 10.71
CA ILE A 449 13.43 1.46 9.92
C ILE A 449 13.98 2.85 9.63
N VAL A 450 13.18 3.90 9.90
CA VAL A 450 13.61 5.30 9.93
C VAL A 450 13.25 5.92 11.27
N PHE A 451 13.97 6.98 11.67
CA PHE A 451 13.64 7.76 12.85
C PHE A 451 12.34 8.55 12.66
N GLY A 452 11.76 9.09 13.75
CA GLY A 452 10.52 9.86 13.71
C GLY A 452 10.55 11.10 12.81
N ASP A 453 11.73 11.67 12.58
CA ASP A 453 11.98 12.78 11.67
C ASP A 453 12.35 12.34 10.24
N LEU A 454 12.15 11.07 9.93
CA LEU A 454 12.40 10.41 8.65
C LEU A 454 13.89 10.26 8.28
N GLU A 455 14.83 10.48 9.19
CA GLU A 455 16.23 10.14 8.93
C GLU A 455 16.39 8.61 8.85
N PRO A 456 17.06 8.08 7.80
CA PRO A 456 17.26 6.64 7.64
C PRO A 456 18.12 6.04 8.75
N LYS A 457 17.65 4.95 9.35
CA LYS A 457 18.47 4.09 10.22
C LYS A 457 19.29 3.08 9.39
N PRO A 458 20.28 2.38 9.97
CA PRO A 458 21.00 1.29 9.28
C PRO A 458 20.07 0.25 8.66
N GLN A 459 18.97 -0.08 9.32
CA GLN A 459 17.94 -1.03 8.84
C GLN A 459 17.33 -0.61 7.50
N TYR A 460 17.17 0.69 7.25
CA TYR A 460 16.67 1.20 5.97
C TYR A 460 17.55 0.76 4.79
N TYR A 461 18.86 0.78 4.96
CA TYR A 461 19.80 0.39 3.90
C TYR A 461 19.81 -1.12 3.68
N GLU A 462 19.64 -1.92 4.74
CA GLU A 462 19.45 -3.37 4.63
C GLU A 462 18.16 -3.68 3.85
N VAL A 463 17.04 -3.04 4.21
CA VAL A 463 15.76 -3.17 3.50
C VAL A 463 15.90 -2.77 2.03
N LYS A 464 16.54 -1.62 1.75
CA LYS A 464 16.81 -1.17 0.37
C LYS A 464 17.56 -2.23 -0.44
N LYS A 465 18.57 -2.87 0.16
CA LYS A 465 19.36 -3.92 -0.49
C LYS A 465 18.54 -5.16 -0.75
N VAL A 466 17.84 -5.68 0.23
CA VAL A 466 17.08 -6.93 0.13
C VAL A 466 15.86 -6.76 -0.79
N TYR A 467 15.21 -5.60 -0.76
CA TYR A 467 14.02 -5.31 -1.56
C TYR A 467 14.29 -4.92 -3.02
N GLN A 468 15.54 -4.82 -3.44
CA GLN A 468 15.86 -4.42 -4.81
C GLN A 468 15.18 -5.30 -5.86
N HIS A 469 14.79 -4.67 -6.98
CA HIS A 469 14.09 -5.31 -8.09
C HIS A 469 15.01 -5.73 -9.24
N ILE A 470 16.32 -5.61 -9.07
CA ILE A 470 17.32 -6.04 -10.04
C ILE A 470 18.33 -6.92 -9.30
N GLY A 471 18.41 -8.17 -9.70
CA GLY A 471 19.40 -9.11 -9.18
C GLY A 471 20.62 -9.20 -10.09
N THR A 472 21.79 -9.39 -9.51
CA THR A 472 23.02 -9.66 -10.26
C THR A 472 23.75 -10.85 -9.63
N SER A 473 24.19 -11.77 -10.45
CA SER A 473 25.01 -12.92 -10.01
C SER A 473 26.22 -13.11 -10.88
N ALA A 474 27.25 -13.75 -10.31
CA ALA A 474 28.43 -14.15 -11.03
C ALA A 474 28.10 -15.27 -12.04
N LYS A 475 28.61 -15.18 -13.28
CA LYS A 475 28.57 -16.26 -14.26
C LYS A 475 29.96 -16.81 -14.55
N ASP A 476 30.89 -15.94 -14.95
CA ASP A 476 32.32 -16.19 -15.07
C ASP A 476 33.04 -14.85 -14.87
N LEU A 477 33.33 -14.52 -13.61
CA LEU A 477 33.91 -13.21 -13.27
C LEU A 477 35.31 -13.03 -13.83
N MET A 478 36.10 -14.11 -13.97
CA MET A 478 37.43 -14.03 -14.58
C MET A 478 37.37 -13.62 -16.04
N LYS A 479 36.25 -13.89 -16.73
CA LYS A 479 35.98 -13.40 -18.09
C LYS A 479 35.12 -12.12 -18.10
N GLY A 480 34.82 -11.56 -16.91
CA GLY A 480 33.96 -10.39 -16.75
C GLY A 480 32.47 -10.68 -16.99
N SER A 481 32.03 -11.95 -16.95
CA SER A 481 30.63 -12.31 -17.24
C SER A 481 29.78 -12.34 -15.98
N ILE A 482 28.67 -11.59 -16.03
CA ILE A 482 27.62 -11.54 -14.99
C ILE A 482 26.25 -11.92 -15.60
N GLU A 483 25.33 -12.37 -14.78
CA GLU A 483 23.91 -12.52 -15.12
C GLU A 483 23.09 -11.46 -14.39
N ILE A 484 22.23 -10.76 -15.11
CA ILE A 484 21.30 -9.76 -14.59
C ILE A 484 19.90 -10.36 -14.66
N PHE A 485 19.16 -10.28 -13.53
CA PHE A 485 17.77 -10.71 -13.45
C PHE A 485 16.86 -9.51 -13.19
N ASN A 486 15.95 -9.23 -14.12
CA ASN A 486 14.89 -8.25 -13.92
C ASN A 486 13.78 -8.87 -13.05
N LYS A 487 13.70 -8.50 -11.79
CA LYS A 487 12.68 -8.98 -10.83
C LYS A 487 11.35 -8.21 -10.93
N TYR A 488 11.26 -7.13 -11.72
CA TYR A 488 10.00 -6.44 -12.00
C TYR A 488 9.01 -7.32 -12.74
N TYR A 489 7.72 -7.04 -12.57
CA TYR A 489 6.62 -7.80 -13.19
C TYR A 489 5.99 -7.09 -14.39
N PHE A 490 6.11 -5.77 -14.48
CA PHE A 490 5.43 -4.94 -15.48
C PHE A 490 6.34 -4.03 -16.28
N LYS A 491 7.57 -3.80 -15.85
CA LYS A 491 8.50 -2.91 -16.55
C LYS A 491 9.83 -3.59 -16.88
N ASP A 492 10.44 -3.15 -17.98
CA ASP A 492 11.80 -3.51 -18.35
C ASP A 492 12.84 -2.66 -17.57
N LEU A 493 14.12 -2.85 -17.89
CA LEU A 493 15.23 -2.11 -17.31
C LEU A 493 15.67 -0.88 -18.13
N ALA A 494 14.86 -0.38 -19.05
CA ALA A 494 15.23 0.74 -19.94
C ALA A 494 15.52 2.05 -19.17
N ASP A 495 14.94 2.21 -18.00
CA ASP A 495 15.16 3.39 -17.13
C ASP A 495 16.53 3.41 -16.44
N TYR A 496 17.32 2.32 -16.56
CA TYR A 496 18.59 2.17 -15.85
C TYR A 496 19.78 2.07 -16.79
N GLU A 497 20.93 2.57 -16.32
CA GLU A 497 22.26 2.27 -16.86
C GLU A 497 23.10 1.57 -15.78
N LEU A 498 24.10 0.81 -16.20
CA LEU A 498 24.94 0.02 -15.31
C LEU A 498 26.30 0.69 -15.16
N ARG A 499 26.67 1.03 -13.92
CA ARG A 499 28.04 1.35 -13.53
C ARG A 499 28.67 0.11 -12.91
N TRP A 500 29.88 -0.22 -13.35
CA TRP A 500 30.71 -1.24 -12.73
C TRP A 500 32.00 -0.63 -12.23
N SER A 501 32.51 -1.15 -11.11
CA SER A 501 33.78 -0.74 -10.51
C SER A 501 34.56 -1.98 -10.06
N LEU A 502 35.87 -1.97 -10.29
CA LEU A 502 36.81 -2.96 -9.77
C LEU A 502 37.51 -2.38 -8.54
N TYR A 503 37.47 -3.12 -7.45
CA TYR A 503 38.15 -2.78 -6.20
C TYR A 503 39.31 -3.73 -5.97
N GLU A 504 40.47 -3.19 -5.57
CA GLU A 504 41.65 -3.91 -5.06
C GLU A 504 41.86 -3.50 -3.61
N ASN A 505 41.82 -4.46 -2.68
CA ASN A 505 41.97 -4.23 -1.24
C ASN A 505 41.11 -3.07 -0.73
N GLY A 506 39.83 -3.02 -1.12
CA GLY A 506 38.87 -1.98 -0.75
C GLY A 506 39.00 -0.65 -1.48
N LYS A 507 40.00 -0.46 -2.38
CA LYS A 507 40.19 0.76 -3.17
C LYS A 507 39.70 0.57 -4.61
N GLU A 508 38.86 1.49 -5.10
CA GLU A 508 38.45 1.51 -6.51
C GLU A 508 39.67 1.79 -7.42
N VAL A 509 39.92 0.86 -8.35
CA VAL A 509 41.07 0.94 -9.28
C VAL A 509 40.63 1.10 -10.75
N LYS A 510 39.39 0.74 -11.08
CA LYS A 510 38.83 0.91 -12.40
C LYS A 510 37.30 0.99 -12.34
N GLN A 511 36.70 1.77 -13.21
CA GLN A 511 35.25 1.85 -13.34
C GLN A 511 34.82 2.12 -14.79
N GLY A 512 33.53 1.94 -15.07
CA GLY A 512 32.96 2.27 -16.36
C GLY A 512 31.43 2.24 -16.33
N LEU A 513 30.83 2.82 -17.37
CA LEU A 513 29.37 2.84 -17.60
C LEU A 513 29.03 1.95 -18.80
N LEU A 514 27.95 1.23 -18.70
CA LEU A 514 27.42 0.37 -19.78
C LEU A 514 25.91 0.63 -19.95
N GLN A 515 25.47 0.63 -21.19
CA GLN A 515 24.05 0.55 -21.49
C GLN A 515 23.58 -0.89 -21.31
N LEU A 516 22.43 -1.06 -20.66
CA LEU A 516 21.81 -2.38 -20.51
C LEU A 516 21.20 -2.81 -21.86
N PRO A 517 21.28 -4.11 -22.21
CA PRO A 517 20.44 -4.66 -23.26
C PRO A 517 18.97 -4.59 -22.84
N PHE A 518 18.06 -4.85 -23.77
CA PHE A 518 16.66 -5.02 -23.39
C PHE A 518 16.53 -6.25 -22.47
N ILE A 519 15.99 -6.03 -21.27
CA ILE A 519 15.69 -7.08 -20.29
C ILE A 519 14.26 -6.86 -19.82
N GLY A 520 13.35 -7.62 -20.39
CA GLY A 520 11.92 -7.55 -20.07
C GLY A 520 11.60 -8.03 -18.64
N PRO A 521 10.35 -7.86 -18.20
CA PRO A 521 9.89 -8.32 -16.89
C PRO A 521 10.16 -9.81 -16.68
N ARG A 522 10.70 -10.20 -15.54
CA ARG A 522 11.06 -11.57 -15.15
C ARG A 522 12.08 -12.25 -16.06
N GLN A 523 12.78 -11.49 -16.91
CA GLN A 523 13.81 -12.03 -17.79
C GLN A 523 15.22 -11.89 -17.21
N LYS A 524 16.09 -12.78 -17.68
CA LYS A 524 17.52 -12.76 -17.37
C LYS A 524 18.33 -12.45 -18.62
N ALA A 525 19.47 -11.78 -18.44
CA ALA A 525 20.42 -11.54 -19.52
C ALA A 525 21.85 -11.64 -19.02
N SER A 526 22.73 -12.22 -19.84
CA SER A 526 24.17 -12.21 -19.57
C SER A 526 24.78 -10.93 -20.12
N LEU A 527 25.66 -10.30 -19.33
CA LEU A 527 26.41 -9.11 -19.74
C LEU A 527 27.91 -9.33 -19.51
N LYS A 528 28.73 -8.87 -20.44
CA LYS A 528 30.18 -8.91 -20.31
C LYS A 528 30.69 -7.52 -19.90
N LEU A 529 31.30 -7.44 -18.73
CA LEU A 529 32.00 -6.25 -18.25
C LEU A 529 33.35 -6.14 -18.97
N PRO A 530 33.83 -4.94 -19.35
CA PRO A 530 35.11 -4.75 -20.03
C PRO A 530 36.27 -4.80 -19.01
N LEU A 531 36.38 -5.94 -18.33
CA LEU A 531 37.42 -6.23 -17.34
C LEU A 531 38.62 -6.90 -18.00
N SER A 532 39.82 -6.53 -17.56
CA SER A 532 41.06 -7.25 -17.84
C SER A 532 41.55 -7.87 -16.53
N THR A 533 41.52 -9.18 -16.43
CA THR A 533 41.87 -9.92 -15.21
C THR A 533 43.27 -10.53 -15.27
N GLY A 534 43.97 -10.43 -16.41
CA GLY A 534 45.29 -11.04 -16.60
C GLY A 534 46.42 -10.44 -15.73
N ASN A 535 46.22 -9.26 -15.15
CA ASN A 535 47.23 -8.55 -14.34
C ASN A 535 46.82 -8.37 -12.87
N LEU A 536 45.93 -9.25 -12.34
CA LEU A 536 45.57 -9.21 -10.93
C LEU A 536 46.73 -9.70 -10.08
N LYS A 537 47.06 -8.97 -9.01
CA LYS A 537 48.16 -9.30 -8.07
C LYS A 537 47.76 -10.50 -7.22
N ALA A 538 48.71 -11.41 -6.95
CA ALA A 538 48.48 -12.58 -6.12
C ALA A 538 48.09 -12.17 -4.69
N ALA A 539 48.81 -11.25 -4.08
CA ALA A 539 48.63 -10.81 -2.69
C ALA A 539 47.52 -9.76 -2.49
N SER A 540 46.58 -9.65 -3.44
CA SER A 540 45.46 -8.71 -3.32
C SER A 540 44.11 -9.40 -3.50
N GLU A 541 43.13 -9.00 -2.69
CA GLU A 541 41.72 -9.37 -2.92
C GLU A 541 41.06 -8.40 -3.90
N TYR A 542 40.12 -8.93 -4.70
CA TYR A 542 39.41 -8.13 -5.68
C TYR A 542 37.90 -8.34 -5.61
N PHE A 543 37.16 -7.23 -5.71
CA PHE A 543 35.71 -7.22 -5.82
C PHE A 543 35.26 -6.45 -7.06
N ILE A 544 34.15 -6.89 -7.63
CA ILE A 544 33.41 -6.14 -8.66
C ILE A 544 32.16 -5.60 -8.00
N LYS A 545 31.98 -4.28 -8.02
CA LYS A 545 30.72 -3.62 -7.66
C LYS A 545 29.94 -3.28 -8.91
N VAL A 546 28.67 -3.63 -8.96
CA VAL A 546 27.74 -3.34 -10.04
C VAL A 546 26.60 -2.49 -9.48
N GLN A 547 26.29 -1.38 -10.14
CA GLN A 547 25.26 -0.44 -9.68
C GLN A 547 24.34 -0.06 -10.83
N TYR A 548 23.03 -0.02 -10.56
CA TYR A 548 22.01 0.38 -11.52
C TYR A 548 21.53 1.79 -11.20
N LEU A 549 21.86 2.73 -12.11
CA LEU A 549 21.61 4.15 -11.93
C LEU A 549 20.41 4.59 -12.77
N LEU A 550 19.59 5.49 -12.22
CA LEU A 550 18.50 6.11 -12.96
C LEU A 550 19.05 6.94 -14.12
N LYS A 551 18.56 6.74 -15.35
CA LYS A 551 18.91 7.54 -16.54
C LYS A 551 18.27 8.91 -16.57
N LYS A 552 17.16 9.10 -15.85
CA LYS A 552 16.34 10.32 -15.81
C LYS A 552 15.90 10.60 -14.39
N ASP A 553 15.55 11.84 -14.11
CA ASP A 553 14.87 12.20 -12.88
C ASP A 553 13.55 11.43 -12.75
N GLN A 554 13.31 10.92 -11.55
CA GLN A 554 12.06 10.33 -11.11
C GLN A 554 11.47 11.19 -10.00
N PRO A 555 10.18 11.09 -9.69
CA PRO A 555 9.59 11.88 -8.59
C PRO A 555 10.30 11.71 -7.25
N TRP A 556 10.97 10.57 -7.03
CA TRP A 556 11.62 10.23 -5.76
C TRP A 556 13.13 10.39 -5.75
N ALA A 557 13.79 10.50 -6.93
CA ALA A 557 15.24 10.60 -6.99
C ALA A 557 15.72 11.20 -8.32
N ALA A 558 16.82 11.95 -8.26
CA ALA A 558 17.45 12.53 -9.44
C ALA A 558 18.16 11.46 -10.30
N LYS A 559 18.41 11.80 -11.56
CA LYS A 559 19.31 11.04 -12.45
C LYS A 559 20.62 10.68 -11.73
N GLY A 560 21.10 9.46 -11.94
CA GLY A 560 22.31 8.94 -11.32
C GLY A 560 22.10 8.32 -9.93
N TYR A 561 20.87 8.36 -9.38
CA TYR A 561 20.56 7.66 -8.14
C TYR A 561 20.74 6.15 -8.31
N VAL A 562 21.44 5.51 -7.35
CA VAL A 562 21.66 4.06 -7.32
C VAL A 562 20.42 3.39 -6.73
N GLN A 563 19.63 2.77 -7.59
CA GLN A 563 18.41 2.06 -7.19
C GLN A 563 18.70 0.65 -6.70
N ALA A 564 19.66 -0.04 -7.33
CA ALA A 564 20.08 -1.39 -6.95
C ALA A 564 21.59 -1.54 -7.12
N GLU A 565 22.20 -2.42 -6.34
CA GLU A 565 23.62 -2.70 -6.45
C GLU A 565 23.98 -4.12 -5.98
N GLU A 566 25.12 -4.64 -6.47
CA GLU A 566 25.68 -5.91 -6.03
C GLU A 566 27.20 -5.83 -5.93
N GLN A 567 27.77 -6.55 -4.97
CA GLN A 567 29.20 -6.72 -4.82
C GLN A 567 29.54 -8.20 -5.01
N LEU A 568 30.37 -8.49 -5.98
CA LEU A 568 30.76 -9.84 -6.36
C LEU A 568 32.24 -10.02 -6.09
N LYS A 569 32.58 -11.06 -5.33
CA LYS A 569 33.98 -11.39 -5.03
C LYS A 569 34.62 -12.01 -6.27
N LEU A 570 35.70 -11.38 -6.75
CA LEU A 570 36.42 -11.81 -7.96
C LEU A 570 37.59 -12.72 -7.59
N LYS A 571 38.39 -12.35 -6.56
CA LYS A 571 39.58 -13.07 -6.17
C LYS A 571 39.91 -12.80 -4.69
N ASP A 572 40.36 -13.83 -3.98
CA ASP A 572 40.99 -13.69 -2.65
C ASP A 572 42.48 -13.33 -2.78
N ALA A 573 43.05 -12.75 -1.76
CA ALA A 573 44.50 -12.65 -1.60
C ALA A 573 45.09 -14.06 -1.31
N GLU A 574 46.16 -14.43 -2.01
CA GLU A 574 46.89 -15.67 -1.86
C GLU A 574 48.14 -15.45 -1.00
#